data_7418ff476c221af0850c9bd1e2e62727
#
_entry.id   7418ff476c221af0850c9bd1e2e62727
#
_cell.length_a   1.000
_cell.length_b   1.000
_cell.length_c   1.000
_cell.angle_alpha   90.00
_cell.angle_beta   90.00
_cell.angle_gamma   90.00
#
_symmetry.space_group_name_H-M   'P 1'
#
loop_
_entity.id
_entity.type
_entity.pdbx_description
1 polymer ?
#
loop_
_entity_poly.entity_id
_entity_poly.type
_entity_poly.pdbx_seq_one_letter_code
_entity_poly.pdbx_strand_id
1 'polypeptide(L)'
;MEKDLFLILHNIRSAYNVGAIFRTADAVGVSKIYIGGYTPTPENPKVAKTSLGAENSVEWEKYFNTWKLVEELKSKQIKVVALEQSKNSRDYRQFKSKFPLAVVVGNEVKGLSSNILKRVDSTWHIPMRGKKESLNVMVATGVFLYKILE
;
A
#
# COMPACT_ATOMS: atom_id res chain seq x y z
N MET A 1 -18.25 5.36 -1.50
CA MET A 1 -17.55 4.61 -2.59
C MET A 1 -16.76 5.54 -3.50
N GLU A 2 -17.31 6.64 -3.90
CA GLU A 2 -16.66 7.55 -4.84
C GLU A 2 -15.27 8.03 -4.43
N LYS A 3 -15.06 8.24 -3.15
CA LYS A 3 -13.78 8.73 -2.63
C LYS A 3 -13.01 7.68 -1.85
N ASP A 4 -13.39 6.42 -1.98
CA ASP A 4 -12.71 5.36 -1.24
C ASP A 4 -11.26 5.22 -1.69
N LEU A 5 -10.40 5.11 -0.70
CA LEU A 5 -8.98 4.84 -0.87
C LEU A 5 -8.65 3.57 -0.11
N PHE A 6 -8.21 2.56 -0.85
CA PHE A 6 -7.82 1.26 -0.29
C PHE A 6 -6.31 1.12 -0.31
N LEU A 7 -5.77 0.45 0.68
CA LEU A 7 -4.35 0.17 0.75
C LEU A 7 -4.16 -1.35 0.85
N ILE A 8 -3.30 -1.89 0.01
CA ILE A 8 -3.02 -3.34 -0.02
C ILE A 8 -1.58 -3.54 0.39
N LEU A 9 -1.37 -4.31 1.46
CA LEU A 9 -0.03 -4.64 1.97
C LEU A 9 0.32 -6.05 1.50
N HIS A 10 1.35 -6.18 0.67
CA HIS A 10 1.74 -7.48 0.13
C HIS A 10 3.05 -7.96 0.74
N ASN A 11 2.98 -9.03 1.54
CA ASN A 11 4.18 -9.67 2.09
C ASN A 11 5.09 -8.72 2.88
N ILE A 12 4.51 -7.82 3.64
CA ILE A 12 5.28 -6.96 4.55
C ILE A 12 5.73 -7.84 5.72
N ARG A 13 7.03 -7.96 5.93
CA ARG A 13 7.58 -8.81 6.98
C ARG A 13 7.51 -8.19 8.37
N SER A 14 7.79 -6.90 8.45
CA SER A 14 7.91 -6.22 9.73
C SER A 14 6.55 -5.83 10.30
N ALA A 15 6.21 -6.42 11.44
CA ALA A 15 4.99 -6.05 12.17
C ALA A 15 5.02 -4.58 12.60
N TYR A 16 6.21 -4.04 12.88
CA TYR A 16 6.34 -2.62 13.22
C TYR A 16 6.00 -1.74 12.03
N ASN A 17 6.43 -2.11 10.83
CA ASN A 17 6.08 -1.38 9.62
C ASN A 17 4.57 -1.42 9.38
N VAL A 18 3.95 -2.57 9.58
CA VAL A 18 2.49 -2.72 9.43
C VAL A 18 1.76 -1.77 10.38
N GLY A 19 2.14 -1.75 11.64
CA GLY A 19 1.52 -0.85 12.62
C GLY A 19 1.70 0.61 12.26
N ALA A 20 2.91 1.00 11.83
CA ALA A 20 3.18 2.37 11.40
C ALA A 20 2.34 2.75 10.18
N ILE A 21 2.14 1.80 9.25
CA ILE A 21 1.30 2.02 8.07
C ILE A 21 -0.16 2.22 8.49
N PHE A 22 -0.66 1.45 9.45
CA PHE A 22 -2.01 1.65 9.97
C PHE A 22 -2.19 3.07 10.52
N ARG A 23 -1.19 3.54 11.26
CA ARG A 23 -1.25 4.89 11.83
C ARG A 23 -1.28 5.97 10.73
N THR A 24 -0.46 5.81 9.71
CA THR A 24 -0.45 6.73 8.57
C THR A 24 -1.76 6.64 7.79
N ALA A 25 -2.28 5.44 7.60
CA ALA A 25 -3.55 5.23 6.90
C ALA A 25 -4.71 5.92 7.62
N ASP A 26 -4.71 5.86 8.94
CA ASP A 26 -5.70 6.58 9.75
C ASP A 26 -5.59 8.10 9.52
N ALA A 27 -4.37 8.62 9.55
CA ALA A 27 -4.13 10.05 9.35
C ALA A 27 -4.59 10.54 7.97
N VAL A 28 -4.41 9.73 6.95
CA VAL A 28 -4.76 10.06 5.56
C VAL A 28 -6.26 9.86 5.28
N GLY A 29 -6.92 9.01 6.05
CA GLY A 29 -8.32 8.68 5.81
C GLY A 29 -8.51 7.52 4.85
N VAL A 30 -7.59 6.53 4.88
CA VAL A 30 -7.75 5.30 4.11
C VAL A 30 -9.04 4.59 4.54
N SER A 31 -9.84 4.16 3.58
CA SER A 31 -11.12 3.52 3.84
C SER A 31 -10.97 2.11 4.38
N LYS A 32 -9.97 1.37 3.87
CA LYS A 32 -9.76 -0.02 4.26
C LYS A 32 -8.35 -0.48 3.88
N ILE A 33 -7.76 -1.30 4.74
CA ILE A 33 -6.48 -1.95 4.47
C ILE A 33 -6.73 -3.44 4.22
N TYR A 34 -6.24 -3.94 3.08
CA TYR A 34 -6.20 -5.37 2.81
C TYR A 34 -4.81 -5.90 3.17
N ILE A 35 -4.78 -6.97 3.94
CA ILE A 35 -3.53 -7.56 4.42
C ILE A 35 -3.25 -8.82 3.61
N GLY A 36 -2.37 -8.70 2.64
CA GLY A 36 -2.08 -9.73 1.65
C GLY A 36 -0.88 -10.60 1.98
N GLY A 37 -0.90 -11.81 1.44
CA GLY A 37 0.18 -12.76 1.62
C GLY A 37 0.43 -13.08 3.10
N TYR A 38 1.70 -13.07 3.50
CA TYR A 38 2.08 -13.36 4.89
C TYR A 38 2.23 -12.12 5.77
N THR A 39 1.73 -10.96 5.31
CA THR A 39 1.74 -9.74 6.11
C THR A 39 1.06 -9.97 7.46
N PRO A 40 1.68 -9.61 8.59
CA PRO A 40 1.04 -9.78 9.90
C PRO A 40 -0.19 -8.88 10.04
N THR A 41 -1.19 -9.40 10.73
CA THR A 41 -2.43 -8.66 11.01
C THR A 41 -2.34 -7.97 12.37
N PRO A 42 -3.29 -7.07 12.69
CA PRO A 42 -3.36 -6.46 14.03
C PRO A 42 -3.53 -7.44 15.19
N GLU A 43 -3.85 -8.70 14.90
CA GLU A 43 -3.85 -9.74 15.93
C GLU A 43 -2.44 -10.02 16.48
N ASN A 44 -1.40 -9.69 15.71
CA ASN A 44 -0.02 -9.77 16.18
C ASN A 44 0.27 -8.58 17.10
N PRO A 45 0.64 -8.83 18.39
CA PRO A 45 0.83 -7.73 19.35
C PRO A 45 1.91 -6.72 18.93
N LYS A 46 2.86 -7.11 18.09
CA LYS A 46 3.90 -6.19 17.62
C LYS A 46 3.35 -5.11 16.69
N VAL A 47 2.23 -5.36 16.03
CA VAL A 47 1.58 -4.35 15.20
C VAL A 47 1.06 -3.22 16.08
N ALA A 48 0.45 -3.56 17.21
CA ALA A 48 -0.12 -2.57 18.14
C ALA A 48 0.92 -1.62 18.71
N LYS A 49 2.19 -2.05 18.80
CA LYS A 49 3.26 -1.20 19.34
C LYS A 49 3.53 0.04 18.51
N THR A 50 3.22 0.02 17.23
CA THR A 50 3.42 1.17 16.35
C THR A 50 2.12 1.74 15.80
N SER A 51 1.05 0.96 15.75
CA SER A 51 -0.26 1.46 15.30
C SER A 51 -0.93 2.35 16.33
N LEU A 52 -0.66 2.13 17.61
CA LEU A 52 -1.16 2.95 18.72
C LEU A 52 -2.69 3.14 18.68
N GLY A 53 -3.41 2.06 18.38
CA GLY A 53 -4.86 2.07 18.32
C GLY A 53 -5.47 2.36 16.95
N ALA A 54 -4.65 2.71 15.96
CA ALA A 54 -5.16 3.00 14.61
C ALA A 54 -5.84 1.78 13.97
N GLU A 55 -5.47 0.58 14.40
CA GLU A 55 -6.11 -0.65 13.91
C GLU A 55 -7.60 -0.74 14.30
N ASN A 56 -8.04 0.06 15.26
CA ASN A 56 -9.44 0.15 15.65
C ASN A 56 -10.20 1.22 14.88
N SER A 57 -9.48 2.11 14.20
CA SER A 57 -10.05 3.23 13.45
C SER A 57 -10.11 2.98 11.95
N VAL A 58 -9.24 2.14 11.43
CA VAL A 58 -9.18 1.81 10.02
C VAL A 58 -9.67 0.38 9.82
N GLU A 59 -10.69 0.21 8.99
CA GLU A 59 -11.17 -1.13 8.65
C GLU A 59 -10.07 -1.92 7.97
N TRP A 60 -9.99 -3.23 8.27
CA TRP A 60 -9.00 -4.09 7.63
C TRP A 60 -9.57 -5.49 7.40
N GLU A 61 -8.98 -6.18 6.44
CA GLU A 61 -9.38 -7.53 6.10
C GLU A 61 -8.16 -8.31 5.62
N LYS A 62 -8.05 -9.57 6.05
CA LYS A 62 -7.04 -10.48 5.51
C LYS A 62 -7.51 -10.98 4.15
N TYR A 63 -6.66 -10.86 3.13
CA TYR A 63 -6.93 -11.37 1.79
C TYR A 63 -5.64 -11.98 1.25
N PHE A 64 -5.49 -13.28 1.39
CA PHE A 64 -4.21 -13.94 1.17
C PHE A 64 -3.63 -13.75 -0.22
N ASN A 65 -4.43 -13.92 -1.26
CA ASN A 65 -3.93 -13.89 -2.64
C ASN A 65 -4.02 -12.49 -3.24
N THR A 66 -2.93 -11.74 -3.18
CA THR A 66 -2.90 -10.33 -3.59
C THR A 66 -3.26 -10.13 -5.06
N TRP A 67 -2.75 -10.96 -5.98
CA TRP A 67 -3.05 -10.72 -7.39
C TRP A 67 -4.53 -10.97 -7.71
N LYS A 68 -5.17 -11.90 -7.02
CA LYS A 68 -6.62 -12.10 -7.17
C LYS A 68 -7.40 -10.91 -6.64
N LEU A 69 -6.96 -10.34 -5.54
CA LEU A 69 -7.57 -9.14 -4.99
C LEU A 69 -7.49 -7.98 -5.99
N VAL A 70 -6.34 -7.81 -6.63
CA VAL A 70 -6.19 -6.76 -7.64
C VAL A 70 -7.21 -6.95 -8.75
N GLU A 71 -7.37 -8.19 -9.26
CA GLU A 71 -8.36 -8.46 -10.31
C GLU A 71 -9.78 -8.19 -9.82
N GLU A 72 -10.10 -8.59 -8.60
CA GLU A 72 -11.43 -8.36 -8.03
C GLU A 72 -11.74 -6.88 -7.92
N LEU A 73 -10.82 -6.09 -7.40
CA LEU A 73 -11.02 -4.65 -7.26
C LEU A 73 -11.19 -3.98 -8.62
N LYS A 74 -10.39 -4.36 -9.60
CA LYS A 74 -10.51 -3.82 -10.95
C LYS A 74 -11.86 -4.17 -11.57
N SER A 75 -12.37 -5.37 -11.31
CA SER A 75 -13.68 -5.78 -11.82
C SER A 75 -14.81 -4.92 -11.24
N LYS A 76 -14.58 -4.29 -10.10
CA LYS A 76 -15.52 -3.36 -9.46
C LYS A 76 -15.29 -1.90 -9.86
N GLN A 77 -14.50 -1.67 -10.90
CA GLN A 77 -14.17 -0.33 -11.40
C GLN A 77 -13.31 0.47 -10.42
N ILE A 78 -12.55 -0.19 -9.57
CA ILE A 78 -11.59 0.45 -8.67
C ILE A 78 -10.24 0.46 -9.37
N LYS A 79 -9.65 1.64 -9.51
CA LYS A 79 -8.32 1.77 -10.09
C LYS A 79 -7.29 1.24 -9.10
N VAL A 80 -6.36 0.41 -9.57
CA VAL A 80 -5.31 -0.16 -8.70
C VAL A 80 -3.95 0.26 -9.23
N VAL A 81 -3.16 0.92 -8.38
CA VAL A 81 -1.82 1.35 -8.72
C VAL A 81 -0.82 0.74 -7.74
N ALA A 82 0.41 0.56 -8.19
CA ALA A 82 1.47 0.00 -7.36
C ALA A 82 2.49 1.09 -7.01
N LEU A 83 3.04 1.01 -5.82
CA LEU A 83 4.19 1.81 -5.41
C LEU A 83 5.41 0.89 -5.42
N GLU A 84 6.28 1.07 -6.41
CA GLU A 84 7.41 0.17 -6.61
C GLU A 84 8.45 0.79 -7.54
N GLN A 85 9.74 0.59 -7.26
CA GLN A 85 10.80 0.92 -8.20
C GLN A 85 10.83 -0.15 -9.30
N SER A 86 10.55 0.20 -10.52
CA SER A 86 10.61 -0.73 -11.64
C SER A 86 10.91 0.01 -12.93
N LYS A 87 11.23 -0.74 -13.99
CA LYS A 87 11.56 -0.14 -15.29
C LYS A 87 10.45 0.73 -15.85
N ASN A 88 9.21 0.33 -15.60
CA ASN A 88 8.04 1.00 -16.16
C ASN A 88 7.36 1.94 -15.16
N SER A 89 7.97 2.15 -13.99
CA SER A 89 7.39 3.04 -12.99
C SER A 89 7.62 4.50 -13.37
N ARG A 90 6.67 5.34 -12.97
CA ARG A 90 6.72 6.78 -13.19
C ARG A 90 6.92 7.51 -11.88
N ASP A 91 7.44 8.73 -11.96
CA ASP A 91 7.67 9.58 -10.81
C ASP A 91 6.34 9.90 -10.11
N TYR A 92 6.25 9.60 -8.82
CA TYR A 92 5.02 9.77 -8.04
C TYR A 92 4.50 11.22 -8.07
N ARG A 93 5.37 12.19 -8.28
CA ARG A 93 4.96 13.61 -8.30
C ARG A 93 4.04 13.93 -9.47
N GLN A 94 4.03 13.08 -10.50
CA GLN A 94 3.15 13.24 -11.66
C GLN A 94 1.82 12.49 -11.48
N PHE A 95 1.65 11.78 -10.36
CA PHE A 95 0.43 11.02 -10.13
C PHE A 95 -0.75 11.96 -9.94
N LYS A 96 -1.86 11.65 -10.59
CA LYS A 96 -3.13 12.37 -10.42
C LYS A 96 -4.17 11.38 -9.92
N SER A 97 -4.78 11.70 -8.80
CA SER A 97 -5.72 10.81 -8.14
C SER A 97 -7.03 10.72 -8.89
N LYS A 98 -7.54 9.48 -8.94
CA LYS A 98 -8.88 9.21 -9.46
C LYS A 98 -9.47 8.12 -8.57
N PHE A 99 -10.57 8.44 -7.90
CA PHE A 99 -11.21 7.54 -6.94
C PHE A 99 -12.41 6.83 -7.56
N PRO A 100 -12.79 5.65 -7.09
CA PRO A 100 -12.12 4.90 -6.00
C PRO A 100 -10.77 4.36 -6.45
N LEU A 101 -9.84 4.32 -5.52
CA LEU A 101 -8.44 4.02 -5.79
C LEU A 101 -7.90 3.01 -4.79
N ALA A 102 -7.08 2.07 -5.24
CA ALA A 102 -6.32 1.17 -4.38
C ALA A 102 -4.83 1.29 -4.69
N VAL A 103 -4.02 1.26 -3.64
CA VAL A 103 -2.55 1.31 -3.73
C VAL A 103 -1.99 0.02 -3.18
N VAL A 104 -1.10 -0.64 -3.93
CA VAL A 104 -0.41 -1.84 -3.48
C VAL A 104 1.03 -1.48 -3.12
N VAL A 105 1.45 -1.87 -1.92
CA VAL A 105 2.84 -1.75 -1.49
C VAL A 105 3.35 -3.13 -1.09
N GLY A 106 4.63 -3.38 -1.30
CA GLY A 106 5.18 -4.73 -1.21
C GLY A 106 6.32 -4.89 -0.23
N ASN A 107 6.81 -6.11 -0.21
CA ASN A 107 7.88 -6.57 0.66
C ASN A 107 9.07 -5.61 0.67
N GLU A 108 9.66 -5.44 1.86
CA GLU A 108 10.74 -4.49 2.10
C GLU A 108 12.01 -4.80 1.28
N VAL A 109 12.20 -6.05 0.89
CA VAL A 109 13.39 -6.48 0.14
C VAL A 109 13.02 -6.87 -1.29
N LYS A 110 12.00 -7.71 -1.44
CA LYS A 110 11.64 -8.29 -2.75
C LYS A 110 10.66 -7.43 -3.55
N GLY A 111 10.01 -6.47 -2.90
CA GLY A 111 9.01 -5.65 -3.57
C GLY A 111 7.78 -6.44 -3.99
N LEU A 112 7.20 -6.06 -5.11
CA LEU A 112 6.00 -6.69 -5.66
C LEU A 112 6.39 -7.68 -6.76
N SER A 113 5.68 -8.82 -6.80
CA SER A 113 5.93 -9.84 -7.82
C SER A 113 5.46 -9.38 -9.19
N SER A 114 5.98 -10.02 -10.23
CA SER A 114 5.55 -9.75 -11.60
C SER A 114 4.06 -10.04 -11.81
N ASN A 115 3.53 -11.03 -11.09
CA ASN A 115 2.10 -11.35 -11.14
C ASN A 115 1.21 -10.18 -10.70
N ILE A 116 1.68 -9.42 -9.73
CA ILE A 116 0.96 -8.23 -9.25
C ILE A 116 1.20 -7.06 -10.20
N LEU A 117 2.47 -6.82 -10.56
CA LEU A 117 2.83 -5.65 -11.38
C LEU A 117 2.17 -5.66 -12.75
N LYS A 118 1.99 -6.84 -13.36
CA LYS A 118 1.33 -6.90 -14.67
C LYS A 118 -0.19 -6.71 -14.61
N ARG A 119 -0.78 -6.75 -13.42
CA ARG A 119 -2.22 -6.59 -13.25
C ARG A 119 -2.66 -5.20 -12.83
N VAL A 120 -1.76 -4.43 -12.20
CA VAL A 120 -2.10 -3.05 -11.79
C VAL A 120 -2.25 -2.14 -13.00
N ASP A 121 -2.96 -1.05 -12.82
CA ASP A 121 -3.17 -0.08 -13.90
C ASP A 121 -1.93 0.74 -14.20
N SER A 122 -1.13 1.04 -13.17
CA SER A 122 0.12 1.79 -13.34
C SER A 122 1.00 1.60 -12.10
N THR A 123 2.29 1.90 -12.27
CA THR A 123 3.28 1.76 -11.21
C THR A 123 4.02 3.08 -11.04
N TRP A 124 4.22 3.46 -9.80
CA TRP A 124 4.80 4.75 -9.43
C TRP A 124 5.95 4.54 -8.45
N HIS A 125 6.95 5.42 -8.53
CA HIS A 125 8.09 5.34 -7.62
C HIS A 125 8.40 6.71 -7.02
N ILE A 126 9.10 6.69 -5.90
CA ILE A 126 9.64 7.89 -5.26
C ILE A 126 11.11 7.97 -5.68
N PRO A 127 11.53 9.03 -6.40
CA PRO A 127 12.91 9.13 -6.87
C PRO A 127 13.91 9.15 -5.71
N MET A 128 15.00 8.43 -5.86
CA MET A 128 16.08 8.39 -4.90
C MET A 128 17.27 9.19 -5.44
N ARG A 129 17.66 10.21 -4.71
CA ARG A 129 18.77 11.08 -5.13
C ARG A 129 20.08 10.76 -4.43
N GLY A 130 20.04 9.90 -3.44
CA GLY A 130 21.23 9.50 -2.69
C GLY A 130 21.79 8.17 -3.16
N LYS A 131 22.48 7.49 -2.25
CA LYS A 131 23.12 6.21 -2.54
C LYS A 131 22.23 5.00 -2.32
N LYS A 132 21.19 5.12 -1.49
CA LYS A 132 20.28 4.02 -1.22
C LYS A 132 19.30 3.86 -2.37
N GLU A 133 18.90 2.62 -2.62
CA GLU A 133 18.04 2.29 -3.76
C GLU A 133 16.56 2.46 -3.47
N SER A 134 16.17 2.44 -2.20
CA SER A 134 14.76 2.55 -1.80
C SER A 134 14.60 3.16 -0.43
N LEU A 135 13.41 3.68 -0.16
CA LEU A 135 12.99 4.11 1.17
C LEU A 135 12.42 2.94 1.95
N ASN A 136 12.40 3.06 3.27
CA ASN A 136 11.60 2.18 4.11
C ASN A 136 10.15 2.17 3.62
N VAL A 137 9.52 1.00 3.60
CA VAL A 137 8.17 0.85 3.02
C VAL A 137 7.13 1.73 3.69
N MET A 138 7.20 1.91 5.01
CA MET A 138 6.21 2.77 5.69
C MET A 138 6.43 4.24 5.35
N VAL A 139 7.68 4.66 5.15
CA VAL A 139 7.97 6.04 4.74
C VAL A 139 7.49 6.27 3.32
N ALA A 140 7.82 5.37 2.40
CA ALA A 140 7.38 5.47 1.00
C ALA A 140 5.86 5.51 0.91
N THR A 141 5.19 4.65 1.68
CA THR A 141 3.72 4.60 1.72
C THR A 141 3.15 5.94 2.18
N GLY A 142 3.70 6.51 3.23
CA GLY A 142 3.24 7.81 3.74
C GLY A 142 3.40 8.93 2.73
N VAL A 143 4.56 8.98 2.08
CA VAL A 143 4.81 10.01 1.06
C VAL A 143 3.79 9.90 -0.08
N PHE A 144 3.56 8.69 -0.58
CA PHE A 144 2.64 8.50 -1.69
C PHE A 144 1.18 8.75 -1.30
N LEU A 145 0.76 8.30 -0.11
CA LEU A 145 -0.61 8.54 0.35
C LEU A 145 -0.91 10.03 0.48
N TYR A 146 0.03 10.82 0.96
CA TYR A 146 -0.17 12.27 1.04
C TYR A 146 -0.17 12.92 -0.33
N LYS A 147 0.58 12.41 -1.27
CA LYS A 147 0.48 12.87 -2.66
C LYS A 147 -0.92 12.63 -3.23
N ILE A 148 -1.50 11.50 -2.89
CA ILE A 148 -2.85 11.13 -3.38
C ILE A 148 -3.90 12.15 -2.91
N LEU A 149 -3.71 12.76 -1.74
CA LEU A 149 -4.65 13.75 -1.21
C LEU A 149 -4.61 15.10 -1.94
N GLU A 150 -3.59 15.36 -2.72
CA GLU A 150 -3.48 16.63 -3.44
C GLU A 150 -4.57 16.75 -4.55
#